data_0f1309a7134106333717f885aba4062e
#
_entry.id   0f1309a7134106333717f885aba4062e
#
_cell.length_a   1.000
_cell.length_b   1.000
_cell.length_c   1.000
_cell.angle_alpha   90.00
_cell.angle_beta   90.00
_cell.angle_gamma   90.00
#
_symmetry.space_group_name_H-M   'P 1'
#
loop_
_entity.id
_entity.type
_entity.pdbx_description
1 polymer ?
#
loop_
_entity_poly.entity_id
_entity_poly.type
_entity_poly.pdbx_seq_one_letter_code
_entity_poly.pdbx_strand_id
1 'polypeptide(L)'
;MSQADCIVGIPSQAPGDWRARALLLACSAPAVAFFAAFWLLPAGLLLALPAREGWRTYFATLTDALYLQSLLQTLALSLAVTVATLLIGAVMGIALARHRFTGRGLLLSLLTLPLSFPGVIIGFFIILLGGRQGALADLSVALGSERITFAYGLLGLFLGYLYFSLPRAIASYTAAAEALDPHLEEAARSLGGNGWRVARDVWWPQLLPTTLACGAIVFATSVGAFGTAFTLSSKFEVLPITIYNEFTNYANFALAASLSISLGLITWLVLWLSRRWAGPAATGV
;
A
#
# COMPACT_ATOMS: atom_id res chain seq x y z
N MET A 1 21.61 -45.40 -29.49
CA MET A 1 20.23 -44.97 -29.82
C MET A 1 19.85 -43.91 -28.79
N SER A 2 19.88 -42.67 -29.25
CA SER A 2 19.80 -41.42 -28.45
C SER A 2 18.34 -41.16 -28.02
N GLN A 3 18.13 -40.99 -26.72
CA GLN A 3 16.88 -40.45 -26.16
C GLN A 3 17.02 -38.91 -26.02
N ALA A 4 16.81 -38.23 -27.11
CA ALA A 4 16.81 -36.77 -27.11
C ALA A 4 15.84 -36.25 -28.19
N ASP A 5 14.57 -36.59 -28.12
CA ASP A 5 13.53 -35.96 -28.95
C ASP A 5 12.14 -36.05 -28.28
N CYS A 6 12.01 -35.34 -27.18
CA CYS A 6 10.70 -34.95 -26.66
C CYS A 6 10.75 -33.44 -26.28
N ILE A 7 11.08 -32.61 -27.25
CA ILE A 7 10.86 -31.19 -27.19
C ILE A 7 9.38 -30.98 -27.49
N VAL A 8 8.63 -30.61 -26.47
CA VAL A 8 7.25 -30.14 -26.59
C VAL A 8 7.20 -29.10 -27.71
N GLY A 9 6.62 -29.48 -28.84
CA GLY A 9 6.41 -28.59 -29.96
C GLY A 9 5.48 -27.47 -29.55
N ILE A 10 6.05 -26.28 -29.37
CA ILE A 10 5.28 -25.03 -29.36
C ILE A 10 4.64 -24.95 -30.74
N PRO A 11 3.31 -24.98 -30.88
CA PRO A 11 2.69 -24.86 -32.18
C PRO A 11 3.10 -23.52 -32.80
N SER A 12 3.83 -23.55 -33.89
CA SER A 12 4.13 -22.39 -34.72
C SER A 12 2.80 -21.71 -35.07
N GLN A 13 2.67 -20.45 -34.70
CA GLN A 13 1.50 -19.65 -35.04
C GLN A 13 1.36 -19.60 -36.56
N ALA A 14 0.45 -20.39 -37.10
CA ALA A 14 0.07 -20.31 -38.48
C ALA A 14 -0.57 -18.93 -38.76
N PRO A 15 -0.12 -18.20 -39.80
CA PRO A 15 -0.71 -16.90 -40.13
C PRO A 15 -2.09 -17.13 -40.73
N GLY A 16 -3.14 -16.77 -40.01
CA GLY A 16 -4.45 -16.64 -40.64
C GLY A 16 -5.67 -17.26 -39.98
N ASP A 17 -5.62 -17.66 -38.71
CA ASP A 17 -6.83 -18.22 -38.10
C ASP A 17 -7.75 -17.07 -37.62
N TRP A 18 -8.44 -16.41 -38.57
CA TRP A 18 -9.45 -15.40 -38.31
C TRP A 18 -10.56 -15.94 -37.37
N ARG A 19 -10.84 -17.25 -37.42
CA ARG A 19 -11.80 -17.91 -36.52
C ARG A 19 -11.31 -17.94 -35.09
N ALA A 20 -10.04 -18.26 -34.85
CA ALA A 20 -9.44 -18.22 -33.52
C ALA A 20 -9.42 -16.79 -32.96
N ARG A 21 -9.09 -15.79 -33.79
CA ARG A 21 -9.15 -14.35 -33.39
C ARG A 21 -10.57 -13.90 -33.11
N ALA A 22 -11.55 -14.29 -33.95
CA ALA A 22 -12.95 -13.97 -33.73
C ALA A 22 -13.49 -14.62 -32.45
N LEU A 23 -13.08 -15.84 -32.13
CA LEU A 23 -13.45 -16.53 -30.91
C LEU A 23 -12.82 -15.90 -29.68
N LEU A 24 -11.54 -15.52 -29.76
CA LEU A 24 -10.87 -14.77 -28.69
C LEU A 24 -11.55 -13.40 -28.44
N LEU A 25 -11.88 -12.66 -29.51
CA LEU A 25 -12.60 -11.40 -29.39
C LEU A 25 -14.01 -11.59 -28.82
N ALA A 26 -14.73 -12.62 -29.24
CA ALA A 26 -16.05 -12.93 -28.72
C ALA A 26 -16.01 -13.33 -27.24
N CYS A 27 -15.02 -14.11 -26.82
CA CYS A 27 -14.83 -14.50 -25.42
C CYS A 27 -14.34 -13.33 -24.54
N SER A 28 -13.52 -12.41 -25.09
CA SER A 28 -13.04 -11.25 -24.35
C SER A 28 -14.02 -10.07 -24.35
N ALA A 29 -14.94 -10.01 -25.32
CA ALA A 29 -15.88 -8.90 -25.46
C ALA A 29 -16.71 -8.59 -24.18
N PRO A 30 -17.27 -9.60 -23.45
CA PRO A 30 -18.01 -9.33 -22.22
C PRO A 30 -17.10 -8.69 -21.13
N ALA A 31 -15.86 -9.19 -21.01
CA ALA A 31 -14.91 -8.64 -20.03
C ALA A 31 -14.48 -7.21 -20.38
N VAL A 32 -14.21 -6.96 -21.67
CA VAL A 32 -13.87 -5.60 -22.17
C VAL A 32 -15.05 -4.66 -22.03
N ALA A 33 -16.26 -5.11 -22.36
CA ALA A 33 -17.48 -4.31 -22.19
C ALA A 33 -17.74 -3.96 -20.72
N PHE A 34 -17.59 -4.93 -19.83
CA PHE A 34 -17.70 -4.72 -18.38
C PHE A 34 -16.65 -3.71 -17.90
N PHE A 35 -15.39 -3.88 -18.28
CA PHE A 35 -14.31 -2.96 -17.93
C PHE A 35 -14.57 -1.54 -18.46
N ALA A 36 -15.01 -1.44 -19.72
CA ALA A 36 -15.33 -0.13 -20.30
C ALA A 36 -16.50 0.55 -19.58
N ALA A 37 -17.57 -0.18 -19.29
CA ALA A 37 -18.75 0.37 -18.63
C ALA A 37 -18.50 0.73 -17.15
N PHE A 38 -17.77 -0.09 -16.42
CA PHE A 38 -17.62 0.08 -14.97
C PHE A 38 -16.32 0.77 -14.54
N TRP A 39 -15.36 0.91 -15.42
CA TRP A 39 -14.10 1.60 -15.11
C TRP A 39 -13.84 2.81 -16.02
N LEU A 40 -13.86 2.64 -17.35
CA LEU A 40 -13.53 3.75 -18.28
C LEU A 40 -14.60 4.83 -18.25
N LEU A 41 -15.88 4.48 -18.21
CA LEU A 41 -16.96 5.46 -18.21
C LEU A 41 -16.98 6.30 -16.92
N PRO A 42 -16.94 5.74 -15.69
CA PRO A 42 -16.83 6.55 -14.47
C PRO A 42 -15.52 7.36 -14.42
N ALA A 43 -14.41 6.82 -14.87
CA ALA A 43 -13.13 7.55 -14.93
C ALA A 43 -13.20 8.74 -15.91
N GLY A 44 -13.83 8.53 -17.07
CA GLY A 44 -14.06 9.59 -18.04
C GLY A 44 -14.99 10.69 -17.51
N LEU A 45 -16.06 10.32 -16.81
CA LEU A 45 -16.94 11.27 -16.13
C LEU A 45 -16.20 12.04 -15.04
N LEU A 46 -15.40 11.36 -14.22
CA LEU A 46 -14.57 12.00 -13.19
C LEU A 46 -13.62 13.04 -13.80
N LEU A 47 -12.99 12.73 -14.93
CA LEU A 47 -12.13 13.66 -15.65
C LEU A 47 -12.89 14.82 -16.28
N ALA A 48 -14.14 14.63 -16.70
CA ALA A 48 -14.94 15.66 -17.35
C ALA A 48 -15.64 16.62 -16.37
N LEU A 49 -15.89 16.19 -15.13
CA LEU A 49 -16.64 16.99 -14.15
C LEU A 49 -16.02 18.36 -13.84
N PRO A 50 -14.70 18.48 -13.55
CA PRO A 50 -14.09 19.78 -13.26
C PRO A 50 -14.15 20.76 -14.45
N ALA A 51 -14.12 20.25 -15.69
CA ALA A 51 -14.22 21.08 -16.88
C ALA A 51 -15.52 21.88 -17.00
N ARG A 52 -16.60 21.41 -16.35
CA ARG A 52 -17.90 22.09 -16.33
C ARG A 52 -17.87 23.41 -15.57
N GLU A 53 -17.00 23.52 -14.56
CA GLU A 53 -16.81 24.74 -13.76
C GLU A 53 -15.61 25.58 -14.24
N GLY A 54 -14.82 25.05 -15.18
CA GLY A 54 -13.70 25.72 -15.79
C GLY A 54 -12.34 25.07 -15.48
N TRP A 55 -11.35 25.39 -16.31
CA TRP A 55 -10.02 24.76 -16.22
C TRP A 55 -9.28 25.04 -14.90
N ARG A 56 -9.61 26.12 -14.22
CA ARG A 56 -9.00 26.45 -12.91
C ARG A 56 -9.34 25.42 -11.84
N THR A 57 -10.50 24.77 -11.93
CA THR A 57 -10.94 23.75 -10.98
C THR A 57 -9.98 22.56 -10.91
N TYR A 58 -9.34 22.19 -12.02
CA TYR A 58 -8.32 21.12 -12.02
C TYR A 58 -7.09 21.43 -11.16
N PHE A 59 -6.80 22.70 -10.95
CA PHE A 59 -5.66 23.14 -10.13
C PHE A 59 -6.07 23.59 -8.74
N ALA A 60 -7.34 23.43 -8.35
CA ALA A 60 -7.86 23.84 -7.05
C ALA A 60 -7.04 23.26 -5.90
N THR A 61 -6.60 22.00 -6.01
CA THR A 61 -5.73 21.35 -5.01
C THR A 61 -4.43 22.08 -4.74
N LEU A 62 -3.89 22.79 -5.74
CA LEU A 62 -2.61 23.50 -5.64
C LEU A 62 -2.79 25.00 -5.39
N THR A 63 -3.93 25.58 -5.74
CA THR A 63 -4.19 27.02 -5.65
C THR A 63 -4.90 27.41 -4.35
N ASP A 64 -5.66 26.50 -3.76
CA ASP A 64 -6.32 26.74 -2.48
C ASP A 64 -5.49 26.20 -1.32
N ALA A 65 -5.22 27.06 -0.34
CA ALA A 65 -4.36 26.72 0.81
C ALA A 65 -4.93 25.58 1.65
N LEU A 66 -6.26 25.44 1.77
CA LEU A 66 -6.91 24.40 2.55
C LEU A 66 -6.66 23.01 1.92
N TYR A 67 -6.88 22.90 0.60
CA TYR A 67 -6.71 21.63 -0.13
C TYR A 67 -5.24 21.25 -0.27
N LEU A 68 -4.37 22.23 -0.47
CA LEU A 68 -2.93 22.02 -0.48
C LEU A 68 -2.43 21.51 0.87
N GLN A 69 -2.88 22.10 1.97
CA GLN A 69 -2.53 21.65 3.31
C GLN A 69 -3.00 20.21 3.56
N SER A 70 -4.27 19.89 3.21
CA SER A 70 -4.83 18.55 3.34
C SER A 70 -4.06 17.51 2.50
N LEU A 71 -3.64 17.87 1.28
CA LEU A 71 -2.78 17.06 0.43
C LEU A 71 -1.42 16.81 1.09
N LEU A 72 -0.74 17.88 1.53
CA LEU A 72 0.59 17.76 2.15
C LEU A 72 0.55 16.94 3.44
N GLN A 73 -0.48 17.11 4.25
CA GLN A 73 -0.70 16.31 5.46
C GLN A 73 -0.88 14.82 5.11
N THR A 74 -1.67 14.53 4.07
CA THR A 74 -1.87 13.15 3.60
C THR A 74 -0.57 12.52 3.12
N LEU A 75 0.20 13.24 2.31
CA LEU A 75 1.47 12.76 1.79
C LEU A 75 2.52 12.57 2.90
N ALA A 76 2.63 13.53 3.81
CA ALA A 76 3.56 13.45 4.94
C ALA A 76 3.23 12.28 5.87
N LEU A 77 1.94 12.11 6.22
CA LEU A 77 1.49 10.99 7.03
C LEU A 77 1.75 9.65 6.33
N SER A 78 1.38 9.53 5.05
CA SER A 78 1.58 8.30 4.27
C SER A 78 3.05 7.96 4.12
N LEU A 79 3.91 8.95 3.92
CA LEU A 79 5.37 8.76 3.88
C LEU A 79 5.91 8.28 5.24
N ALA A 80 5.50 8.93 6.34
CA ALA A 80 5.92 8.54 7.69
C ALA A 80 5.48 7.09 8.02
N VAL A 81 4.23 6.74 7.71
CA VAL A 81 3.73 5.37 7.86
C VAL A 81 4.52 4.39 7.01
N THR A 82 4.80 4.74 5.75
CA THR A 82 5.56 3.88 4.83
C THR A 82 6.96 3.61 5.38
N VAL A 83 7.69 4.64 5.79
CA VAL A 83 9.04 4.50 6.35
C VAL A 83 9.01 3.64 7.61
N ALA A 84 8.10 3.93 8.55
CA ALA A 84 7.97 3.15 9.78
C ALA A 84 7.61 1.68 9.49
N THR A 85 6.68 1.44 8.57
CA THR A 85 6.25 0.10 8.17
C THR A 85 7.39 -0.69 7.54
N LEU A 86 8.19 -0.07 6.65
CA LEU A 86 9.33 -0.72 6.01
C LEU A 86 10.43 -1.05 7.03
N LEU A 87 10.74 -0.14 7.94
CA LEU A 87 11.75 -0.37 8.97
C LEU A 87 11.35 -1.51 9.91
N ILE A 88 10.16 -1.45 10.48
CA ILE A 88 9.65 -2.49 11.39
C ILE A 88 9.45 -3.81 10.64
N GLY A 89 8.86 -3.75 9.45
CA GLY A 89 8.61 -4.91 8.59
C GLY A 89 9.89 -5.62 8.16
N ALA A 90 10.95 -4.87 7.83
CA ALA A 90 12.25 -5.44 7.48
C ALA A 90 12.88 -6.15 8.68
N VAL A 91 12.93 -5.51 9.85
CA VAL A 91 13.52 -6.11 11.07
C VAL A 91 12.76 -7.37 11.46
N MET A 92 11.43 -7.30 11.55
CA MET A 92 10.59 -8.45 11.93
C MET A 92 10.59 -9.54 10.85
N GLY A 93 10.49 -9.18 9.58
CA GLY A 93 10.44 -10.13 8.47
C GLY A 93 11.76 -10.90 8.33
N ILE A 94 12.90 -10.23 8.40
CA ILE A 94 14.21 -10.88 8.37
C ILE A 94 14.40 -11.76 9.62
N ALA A 95 14.02 -11.30 10.81
CA ALA A 95 14.10 -12.09 12.03
C ALA A 95 13.26 -13.37 11.93
N LEU A 96 12.01 -13.27 11.42
CA LEU A 96 11.14 -14.42 11.21
C LEU A 96 11.65 -15.39 10.14
N ALA A 97 12.32 -14.90 9.10
CA ALA A 97 12.93 -15.75 8.08
C ALA A 97 14.11 -16.55 8.62
N ARG A 98 14.92 -15.92 9.47
CA ARG A 98 16.17 -16.51 9.99
C ARG A 98 15.97 -17.41 11.21
N HIS A 99 14.91 -17.22 11.99
CA HIS A 99 14.65 -17.98 13.21
C HIS A 99 13.46 -18.91 13.03
N ARG A 100 13.71 -20.21 13.12
CA ARG A 100 12.68 -21.24 13.15
C ARG A 100 12.39 -21.61 14.60
N PHE A 101 11.17 -21.37 15.06
CA PHE A 101 10.70 -21.70 16.40
C PHE A 101 9.30 -22.31 16.36
N THR A 102 8.97 -23.06 17.41
CA THR A 102 7.64 -23.66 17.54
C THR A 102 6.59 -22.56 17.68
N GLY A 103 5.54 -22.60 16.82
CA GLY A 103 4.49 -21.54 16.80
C GLY A 103 4.72 -20.43 15.78
N ARG A 104 5.81 -20.45 14.99
CA ARG A 104 6.07 -19.45 13.94
C ARG A 104 4.90 -19.34 12.94
N GLY A 105 4.31 -20.48 12.53
CA GLY A 105 3.16 -20.50 11.61
C GLY A 105 1.94 -19.82 12.21
N LEU A 106 1.65 -20.07 13.47
CA LEU A 106 0.57 -19.41 14.20
C LEU A 106 0.79 -17.91 14.32
N LEU A 107 2.03 -17.49 14.65
CA LEU A 107 2.38 -16.06 14.72
C LEU A 107 2.18 -15.36 13.38
N LEU A 108 2.64 -15.97 12.27
CA LEU A 108 2.43 -15.42 10.92
C LEU A 108 0.95 -15.30 10.57
N SER A 109 0.14 -16.31 10.93
CA SER A 109 -1.31 -16.27 10.71
C SER A 109 -1.97 -15.17 11.55
N LEU A 110 -1.58 -14.99 12.81
CA LEU A 110 -2.08 -13.93 13.67
C LEU A 110 -1.68 -12.53 13.17
N LEU A 111 -0.46 -12.39 12.66
CA LEU A 111 0.01 -11.13 12.08
C LEU A 111 -0.78 -10.73 10.83
N THR A 112 -1.35 -11.68 10.07
CA THR A 112 -2.17 -11.36 8.89
C THR A 112 -3.62 -11.03 9.23
N LEU A 113 -4.07 -11.31 10.45
CA LEU A 113 -5.45 -11.08 10.89
C LEU A 113 -5.94 -9.63 10.71
N PRO A 114 -5.11 -8.58 10.95
CA PRO A 114 -5.51 -7.19 10.68
C PRO A 114 -5.96 -6.92 9.25
N LEU A 115 -5.44 -7.64 8.26
CA LEU A 115 -5.81 -7.47 6.85
C LEU A 115 -7.24 -7.91 6.55
N SER A 116 -7.84 -8.70 7.43
CA SER A 116 -9.23 -9.16 7.30
C SER A 116 -10.25 -8.12 7.75
N PHE A 117 -9.82 -7.07 8.46
CA PHE A 117 -10.72 -6.06 8.98
C PHE A 117 -10.81 -4.84 8.06
N PRO A 118 -12.02 -4.33 7.79
CA PRO A 118 -12.21 -3.02 7.15
C PRO A 118 -11.53 -1.90 7.95
N GLY A 119 -11.02 -0.87 7.26
CA GLY A 119 -10.32 0.25 7.88
C GLY A 119 -11.11 0.97 8.98
N VAL A 120 -12.43 1.01 8.88
CA VAL A 120 -13.31 1.57 9.93
C VAL A 120 -13.18 0.81 11.24
N ILE A 121 -13.13 -0.54 11.19
CA ILE A 121 -12.98 -1.40 12.38
C ILE A 121 -11.60 -1.18 13.02
N ILE A 122 -10.57 -1.00 12.21
CA ILE A 122 -9.22 -0.67 12.70
C ILE A 122 -9.25 0.65 13.47
N GLY A 123 -9.96 1.66 12.93
CA GLY A 123 -10.16 2.92 13.64
C GLY A 123 -10.85 2.72 14.99
N PHE A 124 -11.87 1.86 15.08
CA PHE A 124 -12.49 1.52 16.36
C PHE A 124 -11.51 0.84 17.32
N PHE A 125 -10.64 -0.05 16.86
CA PHE A 125 -9.62 -0.65 17.74
C PHE A 125 -8.69 0.40 18.33
N ILE A 126 -8.27 1.39 17.55
CA ILE A 126 -7.45 2.50 18.03
C ILE A 126 -8.23 3.36 19.05
N ILE A 127 -9.53 3.58 18.84
CA ILE A 127 -10.38 4.31 19.79
C ILE A 127 -10.56 3.52 21.09
N LEU A 128 -10.80 2.21 21.02
CA LEU A 128 -10.92 1.36 22.20
C LEU A 128 -9.61 1.30 23.00
N LEU A 129 -8.47 1.44 22.34
CA LEU A 129 -7.17 1.45 22.99
C LEU A 129 -6.82 2.82 23.56
N GLY A 130 -6.89 3.88 22.78
CA GLY A 130 -6.36 5.21 23.10
C GLY A 130 -7.38 6.35 23.05
N GLY A 131 -8.69 6.03 23.01
CA GLY A 131 -9.76 7.01 23.09
C GLY A 131 -9.99 7.55 24.49
N ARG A 132 -10.94 8.47 24.62
CA ARG A 132 -11.26 9.10 25.93
C ARG A 132 -11.74 8.10 26.99
N GLN A 133 -12.37 7.02 26.58
CA GLN A 133 -12.83 5.88 27.40
C GLN A 133 -12.12 4.60 26.98
N GLY A 134 -10.89 4.71 26.48
CA GLY A 134 -10.11 3.58 26.03
C GLY A 134 -9.31 2.92 27.16
N ALA A 135 -8.88 1.68 26.92
CA ALA A 135 -8.16 0.88 27.91
C ALA A 135 -6.90 1.57 28.48
N LEU A 136 -6.16 2.32 27.65
CA LEU A 136 -4.98 3.06 28.12
C LEU A 136 -5.33 4.32 28.90
N ALA A 137 -6.45 4.97 28.61
CA ALA A 137 -6.94 6.10 29.40
C ALA A 137 -7.35 5.66 30.80
N ASP A 138 -8.06 4.54 30.93
CA ASP A 138 -8.47 3.98 32.22
C ASP A 138 -7.27 3.47 33.02
N LEU A 139 -6.31 2.82 32.34
CA LEU A 139 -5.08 2.34 32.98
C LEU A 139 -4.22 3.50 33.49
N SER A 140 -4.08 4.60 32.74
CA SER A 140 -3.30 5.76 33.16
C SER A 140 -3.89 6.42 34.41
N VAL A 141 -5.22 6.53 34.49
CA VAL A 141 -5.92 7.04 35.70
C VAL A 141 -5.74 6.08 36.87
N ALA A 142 -5.84 4.79 36.69
CA ALA A 142 -5.63 3.77 37.71
C ALA A 142 -4.21 3.81 38.30
N LEU A 143 -3.23 4.20 37.46
CA LEU A 143 -1.82 4.41 37.89
C LEU A 143 -1.55 5.78 38.49
N GLY A 144 -2.57 6.63 38.71
CA GLY A 144 -2.44 7.96 39.27
C GLY A 144 -1.88 9.01 38.31
N SER A 145 -1.87 8.73 37.01
CA SER A 145 -1.39 9.65 35.97
C SER A 145 -2.57 10.37 35.29
N GLU A 146 -2.26 11.45 34.56
CA GLU A 146 -3.25 12.12 33.72
C GLU A 146 -3.78 11.16 32.65
N ARG A 147 -5.04 11.37 32.22
CA ARG A 147 -5.71 10.56 31.23
C ARG A 147 -5.01 10.68 29.86
N ILE A 148 -4.38 9.61 29.42
CA ILE A 148 -3.68 9.55 28.14
C ILE A 148 -4.69 9.26 27.03
N THR A 149 -4.86 10.19 26.09
CA THR A 149 -5.74 10.02 24.92
C THR A 149 -4.96 10.39 23.67
N PHE A 150 -4.82 9.45 22.72
CA PHE A 150 -4.08 9.67 21.48
C PHE A 150 -4.86 9.26 20.21
N ALA A 151 -6.02 8.60 20.37
CA ALA A 151 -6.77 8.05 19.24
C ALA A 151 -7.23 9.11 18.24
N TYR A 152 -7.63 10.29 18.76
CA TYR A 152 -8.17 11.36 17.93
C TYR A 152 -7.07 12.33 17.51
N GLY A 153 -6.53 12.17 16.31
CA GLY A 153 -5.52 13.04 15.75
C GLY A 153 -4.43 12.31 14.98
N LEU A 154 -3.31 12.99 14.74
CA LEU A 154 -2.21 12.48 13.90
C LEU A 154 -1.65 11.15 14.41
N LEU A 155 -1.44 11.00 15.71
CA LEU A 155 -0.83 9.80 16.30
C LEU A 155 -1.76 8.59 16.17
N GLY A 156 -3.07 8.75 16.46
CA GLY A 156 -4.03 7.67 16.30
C GLY A 156 -4.14 7.23 14.84
N LEU A 157 -4.17 8.19 13.92
CA LEU A 157 -4.24 7.93 12.49
C LEU A 157 -2.96 7.23 11.99
N PHE A 158 -1.79 7.69 12.43
CA PHE A 158 -0.50 7.06 12.14
C PHE A 158 -0.47 5.60 12.62
N LEU A 159 -0.88 5.33 13.86
CA LEU A 159 -0.92 3.98 14.42
C LEU A 159 -1.94 3.08 13.72
N GLY A 160 -3.11 3.61 13.34
CA GLY A 160 -4.11 2.87 12.58
C GLY A 160 -3.61 2.45 11.20
N TYR A 161 -2.93 3.36 10.49
CA TYR A 161 -2.33 3.06 9.18
C TYR A 161 -1.15 2.09 9.31
N LEU A 162 -0.32 2.26 10.33
CA LEU A 162 0.80 1.37 10.63
C LEU A 162 0.30 -0.06 10.91
N TYR A 163 -0.71 -0.20 11.78
CA TYR A 163 -1.32 -1.47 12.15
C TYR A 163 -1.83 -2.25 10.94
N PHE A 164 -2.47 -1.56 10.00
CA PHE A 164 -2.97 -2.17 8.76
C PHE A 164 -1.85 -2.54 7.77
N SER A 165 -0.77 -1.76 7.73
CA SER A 165 0.29 -1.92 6.74
C SER A 165 1.37 -2.95 7.15
N LEU A 166 1.63 -3.08 8.47
CA LEU A 166 2.69 -3.94 9.02
C LEU A 166 2.62 -5.41 8.56
N PRO A 167 1.45 -6.08 8.60
CA PRO A 167 1.37 -7.49 8.22
C PRO A 167 1.88 -7.77 6.81
N ARG A 168 1.51 -6.89 5.87
CA ARG A 168 1.94 -6.99 4.47
C ARG A 168 3.45 -6.84 4.33
N ALA A 169 4.02 -5.85 5.00
CA ALA A 169 5.46 -5.63 4.97
C ALA A 169 6.23 -6.81 5.59
N ILE A 170 5.80 -7.28 6.76
CA ILE A 170 6.42 -8.44 7.43
C ILE A 170 6.39 -9.67 6.51
N ALA A 171 5.23 -9.97 5.91
CA ALA A 171 5.11 -11.11 4.98
C ALA A 171 6.02 -10.97 3.76
N SER A 172 6.06 -9.76 3.15
CA SER A 172 6.91 -9.49 1.98
C SER A 172 8.40 -9.64 2.30
N TYR A 173 8.85 -9.09 3.43
CA TYR A 173 10.25 -9.23 3.84
C TYR A 173 10.59 -10.64 4.29
N THR A 174 9.67 -11.36 4.94
CA THR A 174 9.89 -12.77 5.31
C THR A 174 10.10 -13.61 4.06
N ALA A 175 9.23 -13.51 3.06
CA ALA A 175 9.35 -14.23 1.81
C ALA A 175 10.64 -13.86 1.04
N ALA A 176 10.96 -12.57 0.96
CA ALA A 176 12.17 -12.11 0.30
C ALA A 176 13.45 -12.59 1.03
N ALA A 177 13.47 -12.56 2.36
CA ALA A 177 14.61 -13.01 3.14
C ALA A 177 14.79 -14.55 3.12
N GLU A 178 13.71 -15.31 2.98
CA GLU A 178 13.76 -16.77 2.77
C GLU A 178 14.31 -17.14 1.38
N ALA A 179 14.14 -16.28 0.40
CA ALA A 179 14.66 -16.47 -0.96
C ALA A 179 16.12 -16.08 -1.12
N LEU A 180 16.75 -15.45 -0.12
CA LEU A 180 18.18 -15.10 -0.15
C LEU A 180 19.06 -16.35 -0.13
N ASP A 181 20.07 -16.39 -1.02
CA ASP A 181 21.05 -17.48 -1.06
C ASP A 181 21.98 -17.43 0.19
N PRO A 182 21.95 -18.46 1.07
CA PRO A 182 22.81 -18.52 2.24
C PRO A 182 24.32 -18.51 1.92
N HIS A 183 24.71 -19.03 0.75
CA HIS A 183 26.12 -19.11 0.35
C HIS A 183 26.75 -17.73 0.14
N LEU A 184 25.98 -16.72 -0.27
CA LEU A 184 26.47 -15.35 -0.38
C LEU A 184 26.80 -14.75 0.99
N GLU A 185 26.03 -15.11 2.01
CA GLU A 185 26.29 -14.69 3.39
C GLU A 185 27.56 -15.37 3.94
N GLU A 186 27.71 -16.69 3.71
CA GLU A 186 28.88 -17.46 4.12
C GLU A 186 30.16 -16.95 3.43
N ALA A 187 30.08 -16.66 2.13
CA ALA A 187 31.19 -16.08 1.39
C ALA A 187 31.63 -14.71 1.95
N ALA A 188 30.64 -13.83 2.24
CA ALA A 188 30.94 -12.53 2.83
C ALA A 188 31.59 -12.64 4.22
N ARG A 189 31.14 -13.61 5.04
CA ARG A 189 31.74 -13.89 6.35
C ARG A 189 33.16 -14.46 6.23
N SER A 190 33.41 -15.35 5.27
CA SER A 190 34.73 -15.91 4.98
C SER A 190 35.75 -14.86 4.55
N LEU A 191 35.30 -13.78 3.94
CA LEU A 191 36.08 -12.59 3.58
C LEU A 191 36.26 -11.61 4.74
N GLY A 192 35.92 -12.00 5.98
CA GLY A 192 36.07 -11.17 7.18
C GLY A 192 34.93 -10.13 7.36
N GLY A 193 33.81 -10.29 6.67
CA GLY A 193 32.64 -9.46 6.83
C GLY A 193 31.97 -9.65 8.20
N ASN A 194 31.79 -8.56 8.95
CA ASN A 194 30.97 -8.57 10.15
C ASN A 194 29.49 -8.51 9.78
N GLY A 195 28.60 -8.71 10.77
CA GLY A 195 27.13 -8.72 10.53
C GLY A 195 26.61 -7.45 9.83
N TRP A 196 27.19 -6.28 10.09
CA TRP A 196 26.85 -5.03 9.42
C TRP A 196 27.24 -5.01 7.94
N ARG A 197 28.43 -5.52 7.61
CA ARG A 197 28.88 -5.64 6.22
C ARG A 197 28.01 -6.62 5.44
N VAL A 198 27.67 -7.77 6.04
CA VAL A 198 26.74 -8.74 5.42
C VAL A 198 25.36 -8.09 5.17
N ALA A 199 24.83 -7.36 6.14
CA ALA A 199 23.54 -6.68 5.98
C ALA A 199 23.58 -5.62 4.87
N ARG A 200 24.65 -4.83 4.79
CA ARG A 200 24.78 -3.75 3.83
C ARG A 200 25.11 -4.25 2.41
N ASP A 201 26.02 -5.20 2.29
CA ASP A 201 26.62 -5.57 1.01
C ASP A 201 25.92 -6.79 0.37
N VAL A 202 25.23 -7.63 1.18
CA VAL A 202 24.49 -8.81 0.72
C VAL A 202 22.99 -8.62 0.83
N TRP A 203 22.46 -8.33 2.02
CA TRP A 203 21.00 -8.30 2.21
C TRP A 203 20.36 -7.07 1.60
N TRP A 204 20.90 -5.89 1.85
CA TRP A 204 20.31 -4.63 1.39
C TRP A 204 20.11 -4.56 -0.13
N PRO A 205 21.10 -4.88 -0.98
CA PRO A 205 20.93 -4.85 -2.43
C PRO A 205 19.88 -5.84 -2.92
N GLN A 206 19.80 -7.03 -2.31
CA GLN A 206 18.85 -8.07 -2.70
C GLN A 206 17.43 -7.79 -2.20
N LEU A 207 17.25 -7.12 -1.06
CA LEU A 207 15.97 -6.72 -0.51
C LEU A 207 15.45 -5.39 -1.09
N LEU A 208 16.29 -4.62 -1.78
CA LEU A 208 15.91 -3.31 -2.33
C LEU A 208 14.72 -3.37 -3.28
N PRO A 209 14.61 -4.32 -4.24
CA PRO A 209 13.42 -4.43 -5.08
C PRO A 209 12.14 -4.68 -4.28
N THR A 210 12.19 -5.56 -3.28
CA THR A 210 11.07 -5.83 -2.36
C THR A 210 10.72 -4.60 -1.53
N THR A 211 11.72 -3.87 -1.05
CA THR A 211 11.54 -2.62 -0.29
C THR A 211 10.81 -1.57 -1.12
N LEU A 212 11.23 -1.37 -2.36
CA LEU A 212 10.59 -0.40 -3.28
C LEU A 212 9.16 -0.81 -3.62
N ALA A 213 8.94 -2.08 -3.96
CA ALA A 213 7.61 -2.58 -4.32
C ALA A 213 6.64 -2.53 -3.12
N CYS A 214 7.06 -3.03 -1.95
CA CYS A 214 6.29 -2.99 -0.72
C CYS A 214 6.01 -1.55 -0.29
N GLY A 215 7.03 -0.69 -0.31
CA GLY A 215 6.91 0.72 0.05
C GLY A 215 5.92 1.46 -0.82
N ALA A 216 5.94 1.25 -2.13
CA ALA A 216 4.99 1.87 -3.04
C ALA A 216 3.54 1.43 -2.77
N ILE A 217 3.32 0.14 -2.49
CA ILE A 217 1.99 -0.37 -2.17
C ILE A 217 1.52 0.17 -0.81
N VAL A 218 2.38 0.19 0.21
CA VAL A 218 2.06 0.75 1.53
C VAL A 218 1.73 2.23 1.41
N PHE A 219 2.54 3.00 0.69
CA PHE A 219 2.29 4.42 0.44
C PHE A 219 0.93 4.62 -0.26
N ALA A 220 0.68 3.93 -1.37
CA ALA A 220 -0.56 4.05 -2.13
C ALA A 220 -1.80 3.69 -1.29
N THR A 221 -1.72 2.62 -0.49
CA THR A 221 -2.82 2.21 0.39
C THR A 221 -3.04 3.18 1.54
N SER A 222 -1.98 3.79 2.08
CA SER A 222 -2.07 4.80 3.14
C SER A 222 -2.66 6.11 2.62
N VAL A 223 -2.26 6.56 1.43
CA VAL A 223 -2.83 7.74 0.76
C VAL A 223 -4.33 7.59 0.53
N GLY A 224 -4.79 6.40 0.14
CA GLY A 224 -6.20 6.10 -0.13
C GLY A 224 -7.00 5.60 1.08
N ALA A 225 -6.42 5.56 2.29
CA ALA A 225 -7.06 4.96 3.45
C ALA A 225 -8.17 5.84 4.05
N PHE A 226 -9.36 5.77 3.47
CA PHE A 226 -10.53 6.52 3.90
C PHE A 226 -11.12 5.99 5.22
N GLY A 227 -11.37 4.68 5.35
CA GLY A 227 -12.14 4.12 6.46
C GLY A 227 -11.55 4.39 7.84
N THR A 228 -10.24 4.23 8.00
CA THR A 228 -9.52 4.53 9.24
C THR A 228 -9.51 6.04 9.52
N ALA A 229 -9.30 6.85 8.47
CA ALA A 229 -9.34 8.31 8.60
C ALA A 229 -10.73 8.80 9.03
N PHE A 230 -11.79 8.25 8.47
CA PHE A 230 -13.16 8.61 8.79
C PHE A 230 -13.50 8.45 10.28
N THR A 231 -12.93 7.43 10.94
CA THR A 231 -13.17 7.19 12.37
C THR A 231 -12.27 7.98 13.30
N LEU A 232 -11.02 8.27 12.90
CA LEU A 232 -9.99 8.87 13.74
C LEU A 232 -9.74 10.36 13.48
N SER A 233 -10.11 10.88 12.31
CA SER A 233 -9.86 12.25 11.88
C SER A 233 -10.87 13.21 12.52
N SER A 234 -10.51 13.79 13.66
CA SER A 234 -11.32 14.82 14.31
C SER A 234 -10.68 16.22 14.28
N LYS A 235 -9.36 16.29 14.20
CA LYS A 235 -8.57 17.55 14.23
C LYS A 235 -7.55 17.65 13.10
N PHE A 236 -7.39 16.57 12.33
CA PHE A 236 -6.38 16.43 11.29
C PHE A 236 -7.06 16.00 10.00
N GLU A 237 -7.14 16.92 9.05
CA GLU A 237 -7.82 16.66 7.78
C GLU A 237 -6.86 16.03 6.78
N VAL A 238 -7.21 14.82 6.34
CA VAL A 238 -6.54 14.14 5.23
C VAL A 238 -7.39 14.26 3.98
N LEU A 239 -6.76 14.32 2.80
CA LEU A 239 -7.43 14.59 1.54
C LEU A 239 -8.60 13.64 1.22
N PRO A 240 -8.56 12.32 1.54
CA PRO A 240 -9.74 11.46 1.38
C PRO A 240 -10.98 11.92 2.14
N ILE A 241 -10.82 12.52 3.33
CA ILE A 241 -11.92 13.08 4.12
C ILE A 241 -12.40 14.39 3.50
N THR A 242 -11.48 15.23 3.05
CA THR A 242 -11.82 16.48 2.33
C THR A 242 -12.62 16.17 1.06
N ILE A 243 -12.20 15.17 0.26
CA ILE A 243 -12.95 14.70 -0.92
C ILE A 243 -14.36 14.24 -0.54
N TYR A 244 -14.48 13.47 0.54
CA TYR A 244 -15.78 13.00 1.03
C TYR A 244 -16.67 14.17 1.47
N ASN A 245 -16.15 15.17 2.15
CA ASN A 245 -16.88 16.35 2.58
C ASN A 245 -17.36 17.18 1.38
N GLU A 246 -16.51 17.43 0.39
CA GLU A 246 -16.88 18.14 -0.83
C GLU A 246 -17.99 17.41 -1.59
N PHE A 247 -17.86 16.08 -1.71
CA PHE A 247 -18.84 15.25 -2.42
C PHE A 247 -20.18 15.16 -1.67
N THR A 248 -20.14 14.85 -0.35
CA THR A 248 -21.35 14.45 0.40
C THR A 248 -22.00 15.63 1.11
N ASN A 249 -21.18 16.49 1.75
CA ASN A 249 -21.70 17.55 2.60
C ASN A 249 -21.92 18.86 1.82
N TYR A 250 -21.06 19.15 0.85
CA TYR A 250 -21.14 20.40 0.06
C TYR A 250 -21.73 20.20 -1.34
N ALA A 251 -21.95 18.95 -1.77
CA ALA A 251 -22.44 18.58 -3.09
C ALA A 251 -21.63 19.20 -4.26
N ASN A 252 -20.36 19.49 -4.01
CA ASN A 252 -19.43 20.06 -4.99
C ASN A 252 -18.68 18.96 -5.75
N PHE A 253 -19.38 18.34 -6.71
CA PHE A 253 -18.87 17.19 -7.45
C PHE A 253 -17.65 17.51 -8.30
N ALA A 254 -17.58 18.72 -8.86
CA ALA A 254 -16.46 19.10 -9.71
C ALA A 254 -15.17 19.25 -8.92
N LEU A 255 -15.23 19.86 -7.74
CA LEU A 255 -14.10 20.02 -6.84
C LEU A 255 -13.67 18.68 -6.26
N ALA A 256 -14.61 17.86 -5.77
CA ALA A 256 -14.33 16.51 -5.30
C ALA A 256 -13.62 15.66 -6.37
N ALA A 257 -14.06 15.78 -7.64
CA ALA A 257 -13.42 15.10 -8.76
C ALA A 257 -11.99 15.62 -9.01
N SER A 258 -11.76 16.93 -8.95
CA SER A 258 -10.43 17.53 -9.09
C SER A 258 -9.45 17.05 -8.02
N LEU A 259 -9.88 17.06 -6.76
CA LEU A 259 -9.08 16.56 -5.63
C LEU A 259 -8.75 15.06 -5.81
N SER A 260 -9.73 14.27 -6.27
CA SER A 260 -9.55 12.83 -6.54
C SER A 260 -8.56 12.58 -7.67
N ILE A 261 -8.61 13.36 -8.75
CA ILE A 261 -7.66 13.30 -9.88
C ILE A 261 -6.25 13.60 -9.37
N SER A 262 -6.07 14.66 -8.61
CA SER A 262 -4.78 15.06 -8.05
C SER A 262 -4.18 13.95 -7.18
N LEU A 263 -4.97 13.38 -6.27
CA LEU A 263 -4.57 12.28 -5.39
C LEU A 263 -4.20 11.03 -6.20
N GLY A 264 -5.04 10.68 -7.18
CA GLY A 264 -4.83 9.53 -8.05
C GLY A 264 -3.57 9.65 -8.91
N LEU A 265 -3.31 10.84 -9.48
CA LEU A 265 -2.11 11.11 -10.28
C LEU A 265 -0.83 11.00 -9.44
N ILE A 266 -0.81 11.57 -8.23
CA ILE A 266 0.35 11.49 -7.33
C ILE A 266 0.60 10.03 -6.95
N THR A 267 -0.43 9.30 -6.56
CA THR A 267 -0.32 7.89 -6.19
C THR A 267 0.17 7.04 -7.37
N TRP A 268 -0.40 7.26 -8.55
CA TRP A 268 0.02 6.57 -9.77
C TRP A 268 1.49 6.88 -10.13
N LEU A 269 1.91 8.14 -10.00
CA LEU A 269 3.30 8.54 -10.25
C LEU A 269 4.28 7.82 -9.33
N VAL A 270 3.96 7.74 -8.02
CA VAL A 270 4.79 7.02 -7.04
C VAL A 270 4.88 5.54 -7.38
N LEU A 271 3.75 4.89 -7.70
CA LEU A 271 3.73 3.49 -8.11
C LEU A 271 4.50 3.25 -9.40
N TRP A 272 4.36 4.12 -10.39
CA TRP A 272 5.07 4.03 -11.67
C TRP A 272 6.58 4.18 -11.47
N LEU A 273 6.99 5.18 -10.69
CA LEU A 273 8.40 5.44 -10.38
C LEU A 273 9.04 4.26 -9.63
N SER A 274 8.35 3.74 -8.62
CA SER A 274 8.80 2.56 -7.88
C SER A 274 9.01 1.35 -8.78
N ARG A 275 8.06 1.04 -9.68
CA ARG A 275 8.19 -0.07 -10.63
C ARG A 275 9.38 0.11 -11.56
N ARG A 276 9.64 1.34 -12.01
CA ARG A 276 10.77 1.64 -12.89
C ARG A 276 12.13 1.41 -12.20
N TRP A 277 12.21 1.66 -10.88
CA TRP A 277 13.44 1.51 -10.10
C TRP A 277 13.61 0.10 -9.51
N ALA A 278 12.53 -0.62 -9.28
CA ALA A 278 12.57 -1.99 -8.75
C ALA A 278 13.04 -3.04 -9.78
N GLY A 279 13.06 -2.71 -11.09
CA GLY A 279 13.48 -3.61 -12.15
C GLY A 279 12.51 -4.77 -12.43
N PRO A 280 12.81 -5.64 -13.42
CA PRO A 280 11.91 -6.73 -13.83
C PRO A 280 11.73 -7.84 -12.77
N ALA A 281 12.58 -7.91 -11.75
CA ALA A 281 12.48 -8.90 -10.68
C ALA A 281 11.26 -8.69 -9.73
N ALA A 282 10.66 -7.50 -9.74
CA ALA A 282 9.49 -7.18 -8.89
C ALA A 282 8.14 -7.50 -9.57
N THR A 283 8.14 -7.94 -10.83
CA THR A 283 6.92 -8.21 -11.61
C THR A 283 6.52 -9.69 -11.64
N GLY A 284 7.17 -10.53 -10.85
CA GLY A 284 6.83 -11.93 -10.68
C GLY A 284 5.59 -12.12 -9.78
N VAL A 285 4.44 -11.64 -10.22
CA VAL A 285 3.09 -12.08 -9.83
C VAL A 285 2.31 -12.30 -11.10
#